data_33232b846ae3d6420c0a39a87ec88b94
#
_entry.id   33232b846ae3d6420c0a39a87ec88b94
#
_cell.length_a   1.000
_cell.length_b   1.000
_cell.length_c   1.000
_cell.angle_alpha   90.00
_cell.angle_beta   90.00
_cell.angle_gamma   90.00
#
_symmetry.space_group_name_H-M   'P 1'
#
loop_
_entity.id
_entity.type
_entity.pdbx_description
1 polymer ?
#
loop_
_entity_poly.entity_id
_entity_poly.type
_entity_poly.pdbx_seq_one_letter_code
_entity_poly.pdbx_strand_id
1 'polypeptide(L)'
;MCRLLLFTFSTVVFSFSPAVFSQQPSPSAVNSPPASEANALVVNSLLGLPAVPIPINNPQTPAKVNLGDKLFHDKRFSIDGTISCASCHDDNQAFTDNLPVSVGHGGLTGTRNAPTVINAAFYKSQFWDGREPDLEGQSKGPFINPVEAGLPSHEPILEIVRTDPAYQAAFKDVFNVAGKQLTMDHVAKAIASFERTIVAGNSPFDRFYFGGDKNAITEQQQRGFELFLGQGRCVSCHTLEQDHALFTDSRFHNIGIGMNAVQDDVPRLAEAFLAAKNQGGDVDKMVLTDKKASELGRFAVTDGLSEIGAFKTPTLRNVSLTAPYMHDGSLKTLKEVVIHYNNGGVTPATAPVNPYLSGGIRPLNLLDKQIDDLVAFLEALTSDYYPKTQVADSQTGGRHE
;
A
#
# COMPACT_ATOMS: atom_id res chain seq x y z
N MET A 1 63.23 -15.31 31.67
CA MET A 1 62.88 -16.55 32.39
C MET A 1 61.47 -16.96 31.93
N CYS A 2 61.47 -17.97 31.08
CA CYS A 2 60.27 -18.49 30.43
C CYS A 2 59.75 -19.66 31.28
N ARG A 3 58.47 -19.66 31.67
CA ARG A 3 57.84 -20.82 32.30
C ARG A 3 56.80 -21.35 31.34
N LEU A 4 57.08 -22.53 30.82
CA LEU A 4 56.25 -23.40 30.00
C LEU A 4 55.25 -24.13 30.91
N LEU A 5 53.95 -24.00 30.67
CA LEU A 5 52.90 -24.81 31.31
C LEU A 5 52.38 -25.83 30.34
N LEU A 6 52.65 -27.10 30.68
CA LEU A 6 52.11 -28.29 29.98
C LEU A 6 50.67 -28.52 30.48
N PHE A 7 49.72 -28.60 29.54
CA PHE A 7 48.39 -29.14 29.79
C PHE A 7 48.31 -30.58 29.33
N THR A 8 48.01 -31.46 30.27
CA THR A 8 47.74 -32.88 30.02
C THR A 8 46.27 -33.08 29.63
N PHE A 9 46.04 -33.70 28.45
CA PHE A 9 44.71 -34.14 28.02
C PHE A 9 44.34 -35.46 28.68
N SER A 10 43.24 -35.50 29.42
CA SER A 10 42.63 -36.72 29.96
C SER A 10 41.49 -37.13 29.04
N THR A 11 41.64 -38.30 28.39
CA THR A 11 40.60 -38.92 27.54
C THR A 11 39.60 -39.64 28.43
N VAL A 12 38.35 -39.19 28.41
CA VAL A 12 37.20 -39.93 29.00
C VAL A 12 36.52 -40.75 27.92
N VAL A 13 36.55 -42.07 28.11
CA VAL A 13 35.85 -43.03 27.27
C VAL A 13 34.40 -43.19 27.77
N PHE A 14 33.42 -42.82 26.96
CA PHE A 14 32.00 -43.09 27.26
C PHE A 14 31.59 -44.39 26.61
N SER A 15 31.18 -45.35 27.44
CA SER A 15 30.54 -46.60 27.02
C SER A 15 29.06 -46.35 26.75
N PHE A 16 28.60 -46.59 25.53
CA PHE A 16 27.17 -46.58 25.16
C PHE A 16 26.55 -47.96 25.41
N SER A 17 25.54 -48.03 26.27
CA SER A 17 24.61 -49.15 26.35
C SER A 17 23.37 -48.87 25.47
N PRO A 18 22.86 -49.81 24.69
CA PRO A 18 21.68 -49.61 23.87
C PRO A 18 20.40 -49.66 24.73
N ALA A 19 19.66 -48.56 24.73
CA ALA A 19 18.31 -48.49 25.29
C ALA A 19 17.29 -49.09 24.30
N VAL A 20 16.50 -50.03 24.76
CA VAL A 20 15.36 -50.61 24.05
C VAL A 20 14.24 -49.59 24.02
N PHE A 21 13.91 -49.07 22.83
CA PHE A 21 12.73 -48.20 22.65
C PHE A 21 11.48 -49.06 22.48
N SER A 22 10.56 -49.00 23.45
CA SER A 22 9.20 -49.50 23.32
C SER A 22 8.39 -48.53 22.45
N GLN A 23 7.81 -49.04 21.36
CA GLN A 23 6.91 -48.27 20.49
C GLN A 23 5.59 -47.97 21.24
N GLN A 24 5.28 -46.68 21.42
CA GLN A 24 3.95 -46.22 21.75
C GLN A 24 3.08 -46.14 20.48
N PRO A 25 1.78 -46.42 20.55
CA PRO A 25 0.89 -46.34 19.41
C PRO A 25 0.67 -44.84 19.03
N SER A 26 0.76 -44.58 17.72
CA SER A 26 0.51 -43.29 17.10
C SER A 26 -0.95 -42.78 17.36
N PRO A 27 -1.15 -41.49 17.65
CA PRO A 27 -2.51 -40.95 17.66
C PRO A 27 -3.09 -40.93 16.25
N SER A 28 -4.37 -41.29 16.15
CA SER A 28 -5.18 -41.34 14.95
C SER A 28 -5.06 -40.05 14.14
N ALA A 29 -4.76 -40.18 12.85
CA ALA A 29 -4.74 -39.09 11.91
C ALA A 29 -6.12 -38.43 11.83
N VAL A 30 -6.21 -37.20 12.33
CA VAL A 30 -7.29 -36.28 11.97
C VAL A 30 -7.08 -35.94 10.51
N ASN A 31 -8.02 -36.32 9.66
CA ASN A 31 -8.03 -35.96 8.24
C ASN A 31 -8.02 -34.44 8.07
N SER A 32 -6.83 -33.90 7.84
CA SER A 32 -6.68 -32.56 7.29
C SER A 32 -7.09 -32.60 5.81
N PRO A 33 -7.89 -31.65 5.31
CA PRO A 33 -8.20 -31.59 3.89
C PRO A 33 -6.92 -31.49 3.06
N PRO A 34 -6.88 -32.03 1.85
CA PRO A 34 -5.67 -32.04 1.03
C PRO A 34 -5.21 -30.61 0.74
N ALA A 35 -3.94 -30.36 0.95
CA ALA A 35 -3.26 -29.07 0.77
C ALA A 35 -3.29 -28.53 -0.68
N SER A 36 -3.91 -29.24 -1.63
CA SER A 36 -3.95 -28.91 -3.05
C SER A 36 -4.99 -27.84 -3.43
N GLU A 37 -6.07 -27.66 -2.65
CA GLU A 37 -7.09 -26.64 -2.97
C GLU A 37 -6.85 -25.29 -2.27
N ALA A 38 -6.18 -25.27 -1.12
CA ALA A 38 -5.78 -24.03 -0.47
C ALA A 38 -4.68 -23.26 -1.25
N ASN A 39 -3.91 -23.94 -2.10
CA ASN A 39 -2.84 -23.34 -2.90
C ASN A 39 -3.31 -22.75 -4.24
N ALA A 40 -4.54 -22.94 -4.67
CA ALA A 40 -5.04 -22.42 -5.95
C ALA A 40 -5.30 -20.90 -5.95
N LEU A 41 -5.28 -20.24 -4.78
CA LEU A 41 -5.37 -18.78 -4.63
C LEU A 41 -4.04 -18.13 -4.24
N VAL A 42 -2.98 -18.88 -4.13
CA VAL A 42 -1.65 -18.29 -4.19
C VAL A 42 -1.52 -17.74 -5.60
N VAL A 43 -1.72 -16.44 -5.74
CA VAL A 43 -1.32 -15.69 -6.93
C VAL A 43 0.09 -16.18 -7.24
N ASN A 44 0.25 -16.93 -8.34
CA ASN A 44 1.56 -17.35 -8.80
C ASN A 44 2.45 -16.12 -8.74
N SER A 45 3.63 -16.22 -8.12
CA SER A 45 4.52 -15.07 -7.99
C SER A 45 4.70 -14.48 -9.39
N LEU A 46 4.09 -13.32 -9.60
CA LEU A 46 4.24 -12.60 -10.86
C LEU A 46 5.71 -12.16 -10.95
N LEU A 47 6.30 -12.34 -12.09
CA LEU A 47 7.70 -11.94 -12.31
C LEU A 47 7.93 -10.51 -11.82
N GLY A 48 8.98 -10.31 -11.02
CA GLY A 48 9.34 -9.03 -10.42
C GLY A 48 8.62 -8.69 -9.11
N LEU A 49 7.74 -9.56 -8.60
CA LEU A 49 7.08 -9.41 -7.31
C LEU A 49 7.49 -10.52 -6.33
N PRO A 50 7.60 -10.23 -5.02
CA PRO A 50 7.71 -11.26 -4.00
C PRO A 50 6.38 -11.99 -3.81
N ALA A 51 6.35 -13.03 -2.98
CA ALA A 51 5.10 -13.65 -2.55
C ALA A 51 4.21 -12.64 -1.80
N VAL A 52 2.89 -12.66 -2.08
CA VAL A 52 1.94 -11.79 -1.39
C VAL A 52 1.91 -12.12 0.10
N PRO A 53 2.10 -11.13 1.00
CA PRO A 53 2.08 -11.37 2.43
C PRO A 53 0.65 -11.69 2.91
N ILE A 54 0.45 -12.90 3.44
CA ILE A 54 -0.83 -13.33 4.00
C ILE A 54 -0.71 -13.41 5.52
N PRO A 55 -1.42 -12.57 6.28
CA PRO A 55 -1.39 -12.62 7.74
C PRO A 55 -1.94 -13.96 8.27
N ILE A 56 -1.30 -14.51 9.29
CA ILE A 56 -1.72 -15.78 9.90
C ILE A 56 -3.14 -15.71 10.48
N ASN A 57 -3.56 -14.53 10.97
CA ASN A 57 -4.87 -14.27 11.53
C ASN A 57 -5.93 -13.87 10.48
N ASN A 58 -5.55 -13.82 9.20
CA ASN A 58 -6.45 -13.59 8.07
C ASN A 58 -6.05 -14.44 6.85
N PRO A 59 -6.12 -15.78 6.94
CA PRO A 59 -5.80 -16.66 5.82
C PRO A 59 -6.73 -16.42 4.64
N GLN A 60 -6.20 -16.52 3.44
CA GLN A 60 -6.88 -16.27 2.19
C GLN A 60 -7.78 -17.45 1.81
N THR A 61 -9.02 -17.21 1.39
CA THR A 61 -9.91 -18.21 0.78
C THR A 61 -10.73 -17.57 -0.35
N PRO A 62 -11.17 -18.34 -1.39
CA PRO A 62 -12.03 -17.81 -2.46
C PRO A 62 -13.30 -17.15 -1.94
N ALA A 63 -13.97 -17.79 -1.00
CA ALA A 63 -15.20 -17.28 -0.42
C ALA A 63 -14.99 -15.94 0.30
N LYS A 64 -13.86 -15.78 1.02
CA LYS A 64 -13.52 -14.51 1.68
C LYS A 64 -13.17 -13.42 0.69
N VAL A 65 -12.43 -13.71 -0.37
CA VAL A 65 -12.13 -12.78 -1.46
C VAL A 65 -13.42 -12.27 -2.12
N ASN A 66 -14.32 -13.19 -2.47
CA ASN A 66 -15.62 -12.84 -3.06
C ASN A 66 -16.50 -12.00 -2.11
N LEU A 67 -16.44 -12.26 -0.81
CA LEU A 67 -17.11 -11.43 0.18
C LEU A 67 -16.50 -10.04 0.24
N GLY A 68 -15.15 -9.95 0.24
CA GLY A 68 -14.43 -8.69 0.25
C GLY A 68 -14.72 -7.83 -0.97
N ASP A 69 -14.78 -8.43 -2.16
CA ASP A 69 -15.15 -7.76 -3.41
C ASP A 69 -16.54 -7.12 -3.30
N LYS A 70 -17.56 -7.86 -2.83
CA LYS A 70 -18.91 -7.31 -2.60
C LYS A 70 -18.92 -6.14 -1.62
N LEU A 71 -18.17 -6.25 -0.51
CA LEU A 71 -18.08 -5.19 0.49
C LEU A 71 -17.37 -3.95 -0.04
N PHE A 72 -16.33 -4.12 -0.86
CA PHE A 72 -15.58 -3.04 -1.49
C PHE A 72 -16.43 -2.19 -2.43
N HIS A 73 -17.45 -2.79 -3.05
CA HIS A 73 -18.34 -2.13 -4.03
C HIS A 73 -19.67 -1.66 -3.42
N ASP A 74 -19.97 -1.96 -2.15
CA ASP A 74 -21.28 -1.66 -1.57
C ASP A 74 -21.42 -0.20 -1.13
N LYS A 75 -22.13 0.58 -1.91
CA LYS A 75 -22.39 2.01 -1.65
C LYS A 75 -23.27 2.26 -0.43
N ARG A 76 -24.00 1.27 0.08
CA ARG A 76 -24.81 1.38 1.29
C ARG A 76 -23.99 1.67 2.54
N PHE A 77 -22.66 1.55 2.44
CA PHE A 77 -21.72 1.83 3.52
C PHE A 77 -21.26 3.29 3.56
N SER A 78 -22.00 4.19 2.94
CA SER A 78 -21.87 5.65 3.10
C SER A 78 -23.15 6.28 3.59
N ILE A 79 -23.04 7.49 4.17
CA ILE A 79 -24.15 8.18 4.82
C ILE A 79 -25.33 8.48 3.87
N ASP A 80 -25.03 8.70 2.59
CA ASP A 80 -26.01 9.03 1.55
C ASP A 80 -26.20 7.89 0.52
N GLY A 81 -25.52 6.75 0.68
CA GLY A 81 -25.60 5.61 -0.23
C GLY A 81 -24.91 5.84 -1.58
N THR A 82 -24.03 6.83 -1.72
CA THR A 82 -23.39 7.18 -3.00
C THR A 82 -21.96 6.69 -3.13
N ILE A 83 -21.23 6.48 -2.03
CA ILE A 83 -19.81 6.19 -1.97
C ILE A 83 -19.57 4.74 -1.53
N SER A 84 -18.63 4.09 -2.21
CA SER A 84 -18.00 2.82 -1.81
C SER A 84 -16.48 2.94 -1.96
N CYS A 85 -15.70 1.93 -1.57
CA CYS A 85 -14.25 1.91 -1.84
C CYS A 85 -13.96 2.06 -3.34
N ALA A 86 -14.74 1.37 -4.19
CA ALA A 86 -14.62 1.45 -5.64
C ALA A 86 -14.96 2.85 -6.22
N SER A 87 -15.54 3.75 -5.46
CA SER A 87 -15.80 5.12 -5.93
C SER A 87 -14.53 5.96 -6.06
N CYS A 88 -13.51 5.68 -5.21
CA CYS A 88 -12.21 6.32 -5.24
C CYS A 88 -11.11 5.37 -5.76
N HIS A 89 -11.40 4.07 -5.86
CA HIS A 89 -10.50 3.03 -6.32
C HIS A 89 -11.15 2.22 -7.44
N ASP A 90 -11.43 2.89 -8.58
CA ASP A 90 -12.09 2.31 -9.75
C ASP A 90 -11.14 1.33 -10.47
N ASP A 91 -11.58 0.08 -10.66
CA ASP A 91 -10.81 -0.96 -11.33
C ASP A 91 -10.51 -0.64 -12.80
N ASN A 92 -11.32 0.18 -13.45
CA ASN A 92 -11.10 0.66 -14.82
C ASN A 92 -10.09 1.82 -14.89
N GLN A 93 -9.74 2.41 -13.74
CA GLN A 93 -8.78 3.50 -13.61
C GLN A 93 -7.55 3.09 -12.77
N ALA A 94 -7.10 1.83 -12.92
CA ALA A 94 -5.99 1.27 -12.18
C ALA A 94 -6.16 1.38 -10.64
N PHE A 95 -7.39 1.21 -10.14
CA PHE A 95 -7.76 1.31 -8.72
C PHE A 95 -7.37 2.65 -8.08
N THR A 96 -7.51 3.74 -8.81
CA THR A 96 -7.51 5.14 -8.38
C THR A 96 -8.72 5.85 -9.01
N ASP A 97 -8.92 7.14 -8.78
CA ASP A 97 -9.98 7.93 -9.41
C ASP A 97 -9.46 8.96 -10.42
N ASN A 98 -8.13 9.00 -10.62
CA ASN A 98 -7.44 9.96 -11.49
C ASN A 98 -7.75 11.43 -11.17
N LEU A 99 -8.14 11.73 -9.93
CA LEU A 99 -8.38 13.09 -9.44
C LEU A 99 -7.21 13.53 -8.52
N PRO A 100 -6.91 14.83 -8.44
CA PRO A 100 -5.94 15.33 -7.46
C PRO A 100 -6.30 14.92 -6.03
N VAL A 101 -7.56 15.05 -5.66
CA VAL A 101 -8.15 14.57 -4.40
C VAL A 101 -9.52 13.99 -4.69
N SER A 102 -9.85 12.91 -4.01
CA SER A 102 -11.13 12.21 -4.20
C SER A 102 -12.33 13.05 -3.77
N VAL A 103 -13.48 12.73 -4.38
CA VAL A 103 -14.78 13.32 -4.04
C VAL A 103 -15.59 12.31 -3.24
N GLY A 104 -15.88 12.63 -1.99
CA GLY A 104 -16.69 11.81 -1.11
C GLY A 104 -18.16 12.16 -1.13
N HIS A 105 -18.89 11.72 -0.09
CA HIS A 105 -20.33 11.95 0.03
C HIS A 105 -20.66 13.45 -0.02
N GLY A 106 -21.83 13.77 -0.59
CA GLY A 106 -22.26 15.15 -0.70
C GLY A 106 -21.35 16.08 -1.50
N GLY A 107 -20.39 15.55 -2.28
CA GLY A 107 -19.42 16.32 -3.06
C GLY A 107 -18.27 16.89 -2.23
N LEU A 108 -18.07 16.46 -1.00
CA LEU A 108 -16.97 16.88 -0.14
C LEU A 108 -15.63 16.32 -0.66
N THR A 109 -14.55 17.05 -0.46
CA THR A 109 -13.20 16.61 -0.88
C THR A 109 -12.27 16.54 0.30
N GLY A 110 -11.41 15.50 0.30
CA GLY A 110 -10.29 15.40 1.22
C GLY A 110 -9.12 16.31 0.84
N THR A 111 -7.96 16.02 1.40
CA THR A 111 -6.73 16.79 1.20
C THR A 111 -5.66 15.98 0.48
N ARG A 112 -5.89 14.70 0.24
CA ARG A 112 -4.90 13.77 -0.30
C ARG A 112 -5.42 13.01 -1.50
N ASN A 113 -4.51 12.71 -2.42
CA ASN A 113 -4.75 11.86 -3.57
C ASN A 113 -5.03 10.42 -3.15
N ALA A 114 -5.97 9.74 -3.83
CA ALA A 114 -6.23 8.32 -3.63
C ALA A 114 -5.11 7.48 -4.28
N PRO A 115 -4.25 6.80 -3.49
CA PRO A 115 -3.25 5.92 -4.05
C PRO A 115 -3.89 4.67 -4.65
N THR A 116 -3.28 4.10 -5.67
CA THR A 116 -3.78 2.84 -6.23
C THR A 116 -3.77 1.70 -5.21
N VAL A 117 -4.78 0.83 -5.28
CA VAL A 117 -4.81 -0.44 -4.53
C VAL A 117 -3.91 -1.51 -5.15
N ILE A 118 -3.51 -1.34 -6.44
CA ILE A 118 -2.61 -2.30 -7.09
C ILE A 118 -1.31 -2.40 -6.28
N ASN A 119 -1.00 -3.63 -5.86
CA ASN A 119 0.18 -3.94 -5.06
C ASN A 119 0.19 -3.35 -3.63
N ALA A 120 -0.94 -2.80 -3.13
CA ALA A 120 -1.02 -2.26 -1.77
C ALA A 120 -0.73 -3.31 -0.68
N ALA A 121 -0.95 -4.59 -0.97
CA ALA A 121 -0.63 -5.72 -0.10
C ALA A 121 0.84 -5.80 0.33
N PHE A 122 1.76 -5.21 -0.44
CA PHE A 122 3.20 -5.25 -0.16
C PHE A 122 3.68 -4.09 0.72
N TYR A 123 2.88 -3.08 0.98
CA TYR A 123 3.26 -1.98 1.84
C TYR A 123 3.36 -2.40 3.32
N LYS A 124 4.36 -1.88 4.00
CA LYS A 124 4.57 -2.08 5.45
C LYS A 124 3.66 -1.23 6.32
N SER A 125 3.03 -0.21 5.74
CA SER A 125 2.01 0.63 6.35
C SER A 125 1.14 1.26 5.28
N GLN A 126 -0.09 1.61 5.62
CA GLN A 126 -1.08 2.15 4.70
C GLN A 126 -1.25 3.66 4.91
N PHE A 127 -1.92 4.32 3.96
CA PHE A 127 -1.99 5.76 3.79
C PHE A 127 -0.64 6.43 3.46
N TRP A 128 -0.67 7.69 3.03
CA TRP A 128 0.51 8.46 2.68
C TRP A 128 1.42 8.75 3.88
N ASP A 129 0.85 8.89 5.08
CA ASP A 129 1.56 9.14 6.33
C ASP A 129 1.85 7.86 7.13
N GLY A 130 1.38 6.71 6.65
CA GLY A 130 1.62 5.41 7.27
C GLY A 130 0.94 5.20 8.62
N ARG A 131 -0.19 5.89 8.89
CA ARG A 131 -0.89 5.85 10.17
C ARG A 131 -1.58 4.51 10.46
N GLU A 132 -1.80 3.67 9.44
CA GLU A 132 -2.31 2.32 9.61
C GLU A 132 -1.26 1.27 9.28
N PRO A 133 -1.13 0.21 10.10
CA PRO A 133 -0.07 -0.79 9.93
C PRO A 133 -0.33 -1.79 8.79
N ASP A 134 -1.59 -2.02 8.44
CA ASP A 134 -2.01 -3.05 7.48
C ASP A 134 -3.30 -2.67 6.74
N LEU A 135 -3.71 -3.52 5.79
CA LEU A 135 -4.94 -3.32 5.02
C LEU A 135 -6.19 -3.45 5.89
N GLU A 136 -6.17 -4.31 6.89
CA GLU A 136 -7.29 -4.51 7.82
C GLU A 136 -7.56 -3.25 8.66
N GLY A 137 -6.53 -2.56 9.08
CA GLY A 137 -6.66 -1.27 9.76
C GLY A 137 -7.16 -0.19 8.81
N GLN A 138 -6.50 -0.07 7.67
CA GLN A 138 -6.80 0.95 6.65
C GLN A 138 -8.26 0.91 6.20
N SER A 139 -8.80 -0.28 5.91
CA SER A 139 -10.15 -0.42 5.37
C SER A 139 -11.29 0.05 6.30
N LYS A 140 -11.00 0.32 7.57
CA LYS A 140 -11.98 0.82 8.54
C LYS A 140 -12.12 2.34 8.50
N GLY A 141 -11.03 3.07 8.23
CA GLY A 141 -10.96 4.54 8.31
C GLY A 141 -11.94 5.26 7.38
N PRO A 142 -11.95 4.97 6.06
CA PRO A 142 -12.76 5.68 5.08
C PRO A 142 -14.26 5.71 5.37
N PHE A 143 -14.79 4.69 6.03
CA PHE A 143 -16.23 4.63 6.35
C PHE A 143 -16.69 5.72 7.30
N ILE A 144 -15.87 6.05 8.29
CA ILE A 144 -16.19 7.04 9.32
C ILE A 144 -15.52 8.41 9.07
N ASN A 145 -14.78 8.52 7.99
CA ASN A 145 -14.17 9.79 7.61
C ASN A 145 -15.24 10.77 7.11
N PRO A 146 -15.33 11.99 7.68
CA PRO A 146 -16.40 12.94 7.39
C PRO A 146 -16.38 13.50 5.96
N VAL A 147 -15.29 13.38 5.22
CA VAL A 147 -15.17 13.84 3.82
C VAL A 147 -15.12 12.69 2.81
N GLU A 148 -15.21 11.42 3.27
CA GLU A 148 -15.23 10.23 2.42
C GLU A 148 -16.64 9.59 2.47
N ALA A 149 -16.86 8.49 3.23
CA ALA A 149 -18.18 7.88 3.36
C ALA A 149 -19.09 8.55 4.41
N GLY A 150 -18.53 9.26 5.38
CA GLY A 150 -19.25 10.17 6.29
C GLY A 150 -20.09 9.52 7.36
N LEU A 151 -19.96 8.22 7.63
CA LEU A 151 -20.74 7.58 8.68
C LEU A 151 -20.31 8.06 10.08
N PRO A 152 -21.25 8.18 11.03
CA PRO A 152 -20.92 8.63 12.40
C PRO A 152 -20.16 7.57 13.21
N SER A 153 -20.24 6.29 12.80
CA SER A 153 -19.56 5.13 13.39
C SER A 153 -19.65 3.93 12.43
N HIS A 154 -19.05 2.81 12.79
CA HIS A 154 -19.18 1.56 12.03
C HIS A 154 -20.50 0.81 12.23
N GLU A 155 -21.34 1.21 13.20
CA GLU A 155 -22.58 0.47 13.52
C GLU A 155 -23.58 0.41 12.35
N PRO A 156 -23.77 1.45 11.52
CA PRO A 156 -24.64 1.33 10.34
C PRO A 156 -24.21 0.23 9.37
N ILE A 157 -22.89 0.03 9.17
CA ILE A 157 -22.38 -1.08 8.34
C ILE A 157 -22.70 -2.43 8.99
N LEU A 158 -22.46 -2.53 10.30
CA LEU A 158 -22.72 -3.75 11.05
C LEU A 158 -24.22 -4.11 11.06
N GLU A 159 -25.10 -3.12 11.08
CA GLU A 159 -26.55 -3.33 10.95
C GLU A 159 -26.89 -3.93 9.58
N ILE A 160 -26.37 -3.35 8.48
CA ILE A 160 -26.57 -3.87 7.12
C ILE A 160 -26.11 -5.33 7.03
N VAL A 161 -24.85 -5.61 7.39
CA VAL A 161 -24.27 -6.96 7.21
C VAL A 161 -24.88 -8.00 8.16
N ARG A 162 -25.49 -7.57 9.29
CA ARG A 162 -26.19 -8.43 10.24
C ARG A 162 -27.64 -8.69 9.86
N THR A 163 -28.24 -7.87 9.01
CA THR A 163 -29.67 -7.98 8.63
C THR A 163 -29.88 -8.44 7.20
N ASP A 164 -28.95 -8.15 6.28
CA ASP A 164 -28.99 -8.60 4.90
C ASP A 164 -28.77 -10.13 4.82
N PRO A 165 -29.74 -10.93 4.31
CA PRO A 165 -29.62 -12.39 4.27
C PRO A 165 -28.41 -12.90 3.48
N ALA A 166 -28.00 -12.19 2.41
CA ALA A 166 -26.85 -12.59 1.60
C ALA A 166 -25.52 -12.38 2.37
N TYR A 167 -25.40 -11.29 3.11
CA TYR A 167 -24.25 -11.07 3.98
C TYR A 167 -24.24 -12.02 5.18
N GLN A 168 -25.38 -12.25 5.82
CA GLN A 168 -25.48 -13.22 6.91
C GLN A 168 -24.98 -14.61 6.50
N ALA A 169 -25.41 -15.09 5.33
CA ALA A 169 -24.98 -16.37 4.77
C ALA A 169 -23.46 -16.37 4.49
N ALA A 170 -22.95 -15.32 3.84
CA ALA A 170 -21.54 -15.21 3.48
C ALA A 170 -20.63 -15.12 4.73
N PHE A 171 -20.97 -14.30 5.73
CA PHE A 171 -20.18 -14.21 6.96
C PHE A 171 -20.24 -15.50 7.79
N LYS A 172 -21.38 -16.20 7.77
CA LYS A 172 -21.49 -17.52 8.40
C LYS A 172 -20.60 -18.55 7.73
N ASP A 173 -20.56 -18.56 6.40
CA ASP A 173 -19.71 -19.46 5.61
C ASP A 173 -18.21 -19.16 5.83
N VAL A 174 -17.82 -17.89 5.69
CA VAL A 174 -16.42 -17.46 5.69
C VAL A 174 -15.80 -17.46 7.09
N PHE A 175 -16.51 -16.97 8.10
CA PHE A 175 -15.97 -16.73 9.45
C PHE A 175 -16.66 -17.54 10.55
N ASN A 176 -17.72 -18.28 10.22
CA ASN A 176 -18.58 -19.00 11.18
C ASN A 176 -19.17 -18.08 12.26
N VAL A 177 -19.48 -16.81 11.95
CA VAL A 177 -20.07 -15.81 12.84
C VAL A 177 -21.45 -15.39 12.39
N ALA A 178 -22.29 -14.93 13.34
CA ALA A 178 -23.63 -14.40 13.08
C ALA A 178 -24.03 -13.37 14.14
N GLY A 179 -25.00 -12.50 13.79
CA GLY A 179 -25.55 -11.49 14.69
C GLY A 179 -24.47 -10.63 15.36
N LYS A 180 -24.52 -10.49 16.67
CA LYS A 180 -23.56 -9.65 17.44
C LYS A 180 -22.12 -10.16 17.43
N GLN A 181 -21.85 -11.40 17.04
CA GLN A 181 -20.49 -11.92 16.88
C GLN A 181 -19.80 -11.34 15.65
N LEU A 182 -20.56 -10.86 14.66
CA LEU A 182 -20.04 -10.18 13.49
C LEU A 182 -19.60 -8.77 13.89
N THR A 183 -18.33 -8.47 13.71
CA THR A 183 -17.67 -7.21 14.07
C THR A 183 -17.05 -6.54 12.84
N MET A 184 -16.66 -5.29 12.98
CA MET A 184 -15.96 -4.57 11.90
C MET A 184 -14.66 -5.25 11.48
N ASP A 185 -13.97 -5.97 12.38
CA ASP A 185 -12.77 -6.73 12.02
C ASP A 185 -13.05 -7.84 11.00
N HIS A 186 -14.24 -8.47 11.02
CA HIS A 186 -14.61 -9.44 10.01
C HIS A 186 -14.83 -8.79 8.64
N VAL A 187 -15.47 -7.61 8.62
CA VAL A 187 -15.66 -6.81 7.41
C VAL A 187 -14.29 -6.40 6.83
N ALA A 188 -13.43 -5.82 7.66
CA ALA A 188 -12.09 -5.39 7.29
C ALA A 188 -11.22 -6.54 6.76
N LYS A 189 -11.25 -7.71 7.41
CA LYS A 189 -10.55 -8.91 6.97
C LYS A 189 -11.00 -9.41 5.60
N ALA A 190 -12.29 -9.31 5.30
CA ALA A 190 -12.79 -9.69 3.99
C ALA A 190 -12.34 -8.70 2.92
N ILE A 191 -12.48 -7.39 3.14
CA ILE A 191 -12.01 -6.34 2.22
C ILE A 191 -10.51 -6.50 1.97
N ALA A 192 -9.68 -6.58 3.01
CA ALA A 192 -8.24 -6.77 2.88
C ALA A 192 -7.86 -8.07 2.12
N SER A 193 -8.66 -9.13 2.25
CA SER A 193 -8.47 -10.36 1.47
C SER A 193 -8.73 -10.16 -0.01
N PHE A 194 -9.71 -9.34 -0.39
CA PHE A 194 -9.94 -8.95 -1.76
C PHE A 194 -8.78 -8.08 -2.29
N GLU A 195 -8.38 -7.03 -1.55
CA GLU A 195 -7.28 -6.14 -1.96
C GLU A 195 -5.96 -6.89 -2.18
N ARG A 196 -5.68 -7.96 -1.42
CA ARG A 196 -4.51 -8.82 -1.63
C ARG A 196 -4.52 -9.60 -2.93
N THR A 197 -5.62 -9.66 -3.65
CA THR A 197 -5.68 -10.24 -5.01
C THR A 197 -5.36 -9.22 -6.09
N ILE A 198 -5.35 -7.92 -5.76
CA ILE A 198 -5.10 -6.84 -6.71
C ILE A 198 -3.59 -6.63 -6.83
N VAL A 199 -2.93 -7.55 -7.54
CA VAL A 199 -1.49 -7.55 -7.76
C VAL A 199 -1.15 -7.53 -9.24
N ALA A 200 -0.12 -6.76 -9.62
CA ALA A 200 0.33 -6.62 -10.99
C ALA A 200 1.86 -6.57 -11.05
N GLY A 201 2.44 -7.55 -11.70
CA GLY A 201 3.85 -7.70 -12.03
C GLY A 201 3.99 -8.04 -13.51
N ASN A 202 5.14 -8.65 -13.88
CA ASN A 202 5.42 -9.06 -15.25
C ASN A 202 5.40 -7.88 -16.26
N SER A 203 5.85 -6.69 -15.83
CA SER A 203 6.02 -5.54 -16.71
C SER A 203 7.11 -5.79 -17.77
N PRO A 204 7.23 -4.96 -18.82
CA PRO A 204 8.36 -5.01 -19.73
C PRO A 204 9.71 -4.96 -18.99
N PHE A 205 9.84 -4.13 -17.97
CA PHE A 205 11.03 -4.09 -17.12
C PHE A 205 11.29 -5.42 -16.39
N ASP A 206 10.26 -6.05 -15.83
CA ASP A 206 10.42 -7.34 -15.15
C ASP A 206 10.93 -8.42 -16.08
N ARG A 207 10.39 -8.49 -17.32
CA ARG A 207 10.86 -9.43 -18.34
C ARG A 207 12.31 -9.17 -18.73
N PHE A 208 12.70 -7.90 -18.83
CA PHE A 208 14.08 -7.50 -19.12
C PHE A 208 15.04 -7.88 -17.99
N TYR A 209 14.73 -7.45 -16.77
CA TYR A 209 15.67 -7.49 -15.66
C TYR A 209 15.70 -8.86 -14.97
N PHE A 210 14.54 -9.39 -14.64
CA PHE A 210 14.39 -10.68 -13.93
C PHE A 210 14.20 -11.85 -14.89
N GLY A 211 13.55 -11.63 -16.04
CA GLY A 211 13.26 -12.65 -17.05
C GLY A 211 14.37 -12.86 -18.07
N GLY A 212 15.34 -11.96 -18.16
CA GLY A 212 16.48 -12.06 -19.07
C GLY A 212 16.17 -11.73 -20.54
N ASP A 213 14.95 -11.28 -20.88
CA ASP A 213 14.59 -10.83 -22.22
C ASP A 213 15.16 -9.44 -22.51
N LYS A 214 16.30 -9.42 -23.22
CA LYS A 214 17.01 -8.20 -23.56
C LYS A 214 16.24 -7.25 -24.48
N ASN A 215 15.18 -7.73 -25.13
CA ASN A 215 14.37 -6.95 -26.07
C ASN A 215 13.04 -6.47 -25.42
N ALA A 216 12.77 -6.80 -24.16
CA ALA A 216 11.51 -6.44 -23.51
C ALA A 216 11.37 -4.92 -23.27
N ILE A 217 12.47 -4.18 -23.24
CA ILE A 217 12.49 -2.71 -23.15
C ILE A 217 13.38 -2.10 -24.23
N THR A 218 13.02 -0.88 -24.66
CA THR A 218 13.75 -0.13 -25.68
C THR A 218 15.12 0.39 -25.16
N GLU A 219 16.02 0.77 -26.07
CA GLU A 219 17.29 1.43 -25.71
C GLU A 219 17.06 2.73 -24.91
N GLN A 220 16.00 3.48 -25.21
CA GLN A 220 15.64 4.67 -24.46
C GLN A 220 15.29 4.32 -23.01
N GLN A 221 14.47 3.30 -22.79
CA GLN A 221 14.09 2.80 -21.48
C GLN A 221 15.30 2.25 -20.71
N GLN A 222 16.24 1.60 -21.38
CA GLN A 222 17.50 1.13 -20.78
C GLN A 222 18.36 2.32 -20.30
N ARG A 223 18.53 3.37 -21.11
CA ARG A 223 19.21 4.60 -20.65
C ARG A 223 18.51 5.25 -19.47
N GLY A 224 17.17 5.27 -19.48
CA GLY A 224 16.38 5.74 -18.34
C GLY A 224 16.63 4.93 -17.07
N PHE A 225 16.74 3.60 -17.18
CA PHE A 225 17.11 2.72 -16.07
C PHE A 225 18.52 3.01 -15.54
N GLU A 226 19.50 3.22 -16.40
CA GLU A 226 20.86 3.61 -15.99
C GLU A 226 20.85 4.95 -15.22
N LEU A 227 20.05 5.93 -15.67
CA LEU A 227 19.85 7.20 -14.98
C LEU A 227 19.16 7.00 -13.63
N PHE A 228 18.16 6.13 -13.55
CA PHE A 228 17.47 5.79 -12.31
C PHE A 228 18.43 5.24 -11.25
N LEU A 229 19.35 4.36 -11.63
CA LEU A 229 20.39 3.80 -10.76
C LEU A 229 21.50 4.82 -10.44
N GLY A 230 21.88 5.65 -11.43
CA GLY A 230 23.03 6.53 -11.40
C GLY A 230 22.70 7.97 -11.02
N GLN A 231 22.80 8.89 -11.99
CA GLN A 231 22.66 10.34 -11.77
C GLN A 231 21.34 10.75 -11.15
N GLY A 232 20.23 10.09 -11.51
CA GLY A 232 18.89 10.33 -10.98
C GLY A 232 18.73 9.91 -9.50
N ARG A 233 19.56 8.99 -9.02
CA ARG A 233 19.55 8.48 -7.62
C ARG A 233 18.20 7.99 -7.13
N CYS A 234 17.26 7.71 -8.01
CA CYS A 234 15.90 7.30 -7.66
C CYS A 234 15.89 5.98 -6.84
N VAL A 235 16.84 5.07 -7.15
CA VAL A 235 17.01 3.78 -6.47
C VAL A 235 17.30 3.91 -4.97
N SER A 236 17.73 5.08 -4.48
CA SER A 236 18.01 5.29 -3.05
C SER A 236 16.76 5.23 -2.16
N CYS A 237 15.57 5.53 -2.74
CA CYS A 237 14.28 5.44 -2.08
C CYS A 237 13.36 4.42 -2.79
N HIS A 238 13.45 4.30 -4.11
CA HIS A 238 12.69 3.33 -4.90
C HIS A 238 13.55 2.08 -5.16
N THR A 239 13.70 1.26 -4.11
CA THR A 239 14.65 0.14 -4.07
C THR A 239 14.35 -0.96 -5.08
N LEU A 240 15.42 -1.59 -5.55
CA LEU A 240 15.43 -2.75 -6.43
C LEU A 240 16.17 -3.88 -5.70
N GLU A 241 15.49 -5.01 -5.46
CA GLU A 241 16.07 -6.18 -4.85
C GLU A 241 16.63 -7.15 -5.92
N GLN A 242 17.31 -8.20 -5.48
CA GLN A 242 17.98 -9.13 -6.40
C GLN A 242 16.97 -9.95 -7.24
N ASP A 243 15.84 -10.32 -6.66
CA ASP A 243 14.84 -11.23 -7.23
C ASP A 243 13.47 -10.58 -7.46
N HIS A 244 13.27 -9.34 -6.98
CA HIS A 244 12.04 -8.57 -7.17
C HIS A 244 12.28 -7.06 -7.04
N ALA A 245 11.31 -6.24 -7.43
CA ALA A 245 11.36 -4.80 -7.25
C ALA A 245 9.98 -4.26 -6.91
N LEU A 246 9.79 -3.83 -5.69
CA LEU A 246 8.60 -3.07 -5.29
C LEU A 246 8.77 -1.57 -5.57
N PHE A 247 9.98 -1.12 -5.86
CA PHE A 247 10.33 0.28 -6.08
C PHE A 247 9.87 1.19 -4.95
N THR A 248 10.09 0.75 -3.72
CA THR A 248 9.84 1.50 -2.48
C THR A 248 10.77 0.98 -1.38
N ASP A 249 11.28 1.87 -0.54
CA ASP A 249 12.00 1.52 0.68
C ASP A 249 11.07 1.36 1.89
N SER A 250 9.77 1.60 1.69
CA SER A 250 8.73 1.64 2.72
C SER A 250 9.03 2.65 3.86
N ARG A 251 9.83 3.69 3.57
CA ARG A 251 10.15 4.77 4.50
C ARG A 251 9.39 6.04 4.13
N PHE A 252 9.64 7.09 4.93
CA PHE A 252 8.98 8.38 4.78
C PHE A 252 10.03 9.45 4.46
N HIS A 253 9.74 10.26 3.44
CA HIS A 253 10.64 11.30 2.97
C HIS A 253 9.89 12.61 2.72
N ASN A 254 10.49 13.72 3.14
CA ASN A 254 10.04 15.04 2.73
C ASN A 254 10.74 15.37 1.40
N ILE A 255 9.97 15.47 0.34
CA ILE A 255 10.44 15.79 -1.00
C ILE A 255 10.07 17.20 -1.44
N GLY A 256 9.58 18.04 -0.52
CA GLY A 256 9.25 19.44 -0.74
C GLY A 256 7.83 19.72 -1.24
N ILE A 257 7.07 18.71 -1.66
CA ILE A 257 5.67 18.87 -2.09
C ILE A 257 4.82 19.38 -0.93
N GLY A 258 3.95 20.37 -1.19
CA GLY A 258 3.04 20.99 -0.21
C GLY A 258 3.73 21.94 0.78
N MET A 259 5.02 21.76 1.03
CA MET A 259 5.75 22.52 2.06
C MET A 259 5.80 24.04 1.78
N ASN A 260 5.81 24.49 0.53
CA ASN A 260 5.79 25.90 0.18
C ASN A 260 4.53 26.64 0.69
N ALA A 261 3.43 25.90 0.92
CA ALA A 261 2.19 26.47 1.42
C ALA A 261 2.17 26.69 2.94
N VAL A 262 3.09 26.02 3.69
CA VAL A 262 3.07 25.98 5.15
C VAL A 262 4.39 26.31 5.82
N GLN A 263 5.51 26.40 5.08
CA GLN A 263 6.87 26.46 5.66
C GLN A 263 7.10 27.60 6.64
N ASP A 264 6.47 28.77 6.43
CA ASP A 264 6.60 29.94 7.31
C ASP A 264 5.82 29.76 8.62
N ASP A 265 4.93 28.78 8.68
CA ASP A 265 3.98 28.54 9.78
C ASP A 265 4.15 27.17 10.45
N VAL A 266 5.09 26.33 9.95
CA VAL A 266 5.25 24.96 10.41
C VAL A 266 5.39 24.83 11.93
N PRO A 267 6.20 25.64 12.65
CA PRO A 267 6.34 25.49 14.10
C PRO A 267 4.99 25.69 14.82
N ARG A 268 4.25 26.73 14.45
CA ARG A 268 2.94 27.03 15.04
C ARG A 268 1.90 25.97 14.67
N LEU A 269 1.93 25.49 13.43
CA LEU A 269 1.03 24.46 12.95
C LEU A 269 1.27 23.12 13.68
N ALA A 270 2.54 22.73 13.85
CA ALA A 270 2.91 21.51 14.58
C ALA A 270 2.50 21.61 16.06
N GLU A 271 2.74 22.73 16.71
CA GLU A 271 2.32 22.97 18.11
C GLU A 271 0.79 22.88 18.26
N ALA A 272 0.04 23.57 17.39
CA ALA A 272 -1.42 23.54 17.40
C ALA A 272 -1.95 22.11 17.15
N PHE A 273 -1.35 21.37 16.21
CA PHE A 273 -1.70 19.99 15.91
C PHE A 273 -1.51 19.09 17.13
N LEU A 274 -0.32 19.16 17.77
CA LEU A 274 -0.04 18.38 18.98
C LEU A 274 -0.99 18.73 20.13
N ALA A 275 -1.29 20.01 20.32
CA ALA A 275 -2.25 20.43 21.34
C ALA A 275 -3.65 19.83 21.10
N ALA A 276 -4.13 19.83 19.86
CA ALA A 276 -5.41 19.21 19.49
C ALA A 276 -5.39 17.69 19.67
N LYS A 277 -4.33 17.02 19.22
CA LYS A 277 -4.14 15.57 19.38
C LYS A 277 -4.12 15.16 20.86
N ASN A 278 -3.41 15.89 21.72
CA ASN A 278 -3.33 15.63 23.16
C ASN A 278 -4.67 15.87 23.89
N GLN A 279 -5.58 16.63 23.30
CA GLN A 279 -6.96 16.83 23.79
C GLN A 279 -7.95 15.76 23.25
N GLY A 280 -7.44 14.72 22.60
CA GLY A 280 -8.25 13.63 22.04
C GLY A 280 -8.72 13.88 20.61
N GLY A 281 -8.08 14.78 19.88
CA GLY A 281 -8.34 15.01 18.46
C GLY A 281 -8.04 13.76 17.64
N ASP A 282 -8.96 13.46 16.70
CA ASP A 282 -8.82 12.36 15.75
C ASP A 282 -7.83 12.75 14.64
N VAL A 283 -6.71 12.05 14.54
CA VAL A 283 -5.63 12.32 13.57
C VAL A 283 -6.15 12.18 12.14
N ASP A 284 -6.95 11.15 11.83
CA ASP A 284 -7.55 10.95 10.52
C ASP A 284 -8.37 12.16 10.08
N LYS A 285 -9.28 12.57 10.95
CA LYS A 285 -10.12 13.74 10.69
C LYS A 285 -9.26 14.99 10.49
N MET A 286 -8.29 15.23 11.37
CA MET A 286 -7.46 16.44 11.31
C MET A 286 -6.66 16.53 10.00
N VAL A 287 -6.00 15.44 9.57
CA VAL A 287 -5.17 15.45 8.35
C VAL A 287 -5.99 15.42 7.05
N LEU A 288 -7.23 14.93 7.06
CA LEU A 288 -8.05 14.81 5.86
C LEU A 288 -9.03 15.98 5.67
N THR A 289 -9.25 16.81 6.70
CA THR A 289 -10.14 17.97 6.61
C THR A 289 -9.42 19.32 6.66
N ASP A 290 -8.17 19.37 7.11
CA ASP A 290 -7.34 20.58 7.14
C ASP A 290 -6.13 20.43 6.23
N LYS A 291 -6.11 21.20 5.13
CA LYS A 291 -5.02 21.19 4.14
C LYS A 291 -3.66 21.49 4.73
N LYS A 292 -3.57 22.40 5.72
CA LYS A 292 -2.29 22.71 6.36
C LYS A 292 -1.83 21.60 7.29
N ALA A 293 -2.73 21.04 8.09
CA ALA A 293 -2.44 19.89 8.94
C ALA A 293 -2.04 18.66 8.12
N SER A 294 -2.65 18.48 6.95
CA SER A 294 -2.26 17.42 5.99
C SER A 294 -0.79 17.47 5.62
N GLU A 295 -0.22 18.68 5.43
CA GLU A 295 1.18 18.86 5.02
C GLU A 295 2.20 18.53 6.14
N LEU A 296 1.75 18.30 7.38
CA LEU A 296 2.64 17.79 8.43
C LEU A 296 3.12 16.35 8.16
N GLY A 297 2.44 15.61 7.31
CA GLY A 297 2.85 14.28 6.87
C GLY A 297 2.99 13.28 8.03
N ARG A 298 4.07 12.53 8.06
CA ARG A 298 4.37 11.50 9.06
C ARG A 298 4.44 12.05 10.50
N PHE A 299 4.83 13.31 10.67
CA PHE A 299 4.81 13.98 11.96
C PHE A 299 3.45 13.86 12.67
N ALA A 300 2.34 13.95 11.94
CA ALA A 300 1.00 13.83 12.52
C ALA A 300 0.77 12.50 13.25
N VAL A 301 1.51 11.46 12.88
CA VAL A 301 1.44 10.11 13.46
C VAL A 301 2.41 9.93 14.62
N THR A 302 3.67 10.37 14.44
CA THR A 302 4.80 10.03 15.31
C THR A 302 5.21 11.13 16.27
N ASP A 303 4.77 12.38 16.06
CA ASP A 303 5.20 13.59 16.78
C ASP A 303 6.71 13.91 16.60
N GLY A 304 7.37 13.23 15.66
CA GLY A 304 8.80 13.38 15.38
C GLY A 304 9.09 14.58 14.48
N LEU A 305 9.77 15.63 14.99
CA LEU A 305 10.07 16.84 14.23
C LEU A 305 10.86 16.58 12.93
N SER A 306 11.69 15.54 12.90
CA SER A 306 12.42 15.14 11.69
C SER A 306 11.54 14.54 10.58
N GLU A 307 10.27 14.25 10.88
CA GLU A 307 9.29 13.65 9.97
C GLU A 307 8.24 14.65 9.48
N ILE A 308 8.43 15.94 9.75
CA ILE A 308 7.59 17.02 9.24
C ILE A 308 7.62 17.02 7.71
N GLY A 309 6.44 16.98 7.10
CA GLY A 309 6.26 16.96 5.64
C GLY A 309 6.77 15.69 4.96
N ALA A 310 7.08 14.64 5.73
CA ALA A 310 7.51 13.36 5.18
C ALA A 310 6.30 12.48 4.84
N PHE A 311 6.32 11.89 3.65
CA PHE A 311 5.31 10.95 3.17
C PHE A 311 5.96 9.66 2.72
N LYS A 312 5.17 8.57 2.75
CA LYS A 312 5.64 7.24 2.36
C LYS A 312 6.11 7.24 0.92
N THR A 313 7.26 6.61 0.65
CA THR A 313 7.70 6.30 -0.70
C THR A 313 6.71 5.36 -1.36
N PRO A 314 5.95 5.78 -2.40
CA PRO A 314 5.04 4.88 -3.09
C PRO A 314 5.81 3.92 -4.00
N THR A 315 5.17 2.80 -4.37
CA THR A 315 5.67 1.99 -5.48
C THR A 315 5.68 2.80 -6.78
N LEU A 316 6.64 2.50 -7.67
CA LEU A 316 6.60 3.02 -9.05
C LEU A 316 5.98 2.02 -10.04
N ARG A 317 5.57 0.84 -9.57
CA ARG A 317 4.87 -0.12 -10.42
C ARG A 317 3.55 0.47 -10.90
N ASN A 318 3.31 0.36 -12.21
CA ASN A 318 2.11 0.88 -12.86
C ASN A 318 1.93 2.40 -12.74
N VAL A 319 2.99 3.14 -12.42
CA VAL A 319 2.93 4.57 -12.15
C VAL A 319 2.39 5.39 -13.33
N SER A 320 2.57 4.94 -14.59
CA SER A 320 2.02 5.63 -15.76
C SER A 320 0.49 5.64 -15.82
N LEU A 321 -0.18 4.78 -15.06
CA LEU A 321 -1.64 4.64 -15.02
C LEU A 321 -2.30 5.48 -13.91
N THR A 322 -1.52 6.06 -13.00
CA THR A 322 -2.04 6.59 -11.72
C THR A 322 -1.84 8.09 -11.55
N ALA A 323 -1.82 8.83 -12.66
CA ALA A 323 -1.84 10.30 -12.63
C ALA A 323 -3.17 10.82 -12.03
N PRO A 324 -3.16 11.98 -11.35
CA PRO A 324 -2.03 12.84 -11.03
C PRO A 324 -1.21 12.34 -9.83
N TYR A 325 -0.01 12.87 -9.67
CA TYR A 325 1.02 12.37 -8.77
C TYR A 325 1.16 13.20 -7.50
N MET A 326 1.88 12.64 -6.53
CA MET A 326 2.18 13.13 -5.19
C MET A 326 0.99 12.94 -4.22
N HIS A 327 1.26 13.12 -2.93
CA HIS A 327 0.24 12.94 -1.89
C HIS A 327 -0.94 13.89 -2.01
N ASP A 328 -0.76 15.03 -2.69
CA ASP A 328 -1.76 16.08 -2.92
C ASP A 328 -2.28 16.12 -4.37
N GLY A 329 -1.80 15.22 -5.25
CA GLY A 329 -2.16 15.19 -6.65
C GLY A 329 -1.73 16.41 -7.46
N SER A 330 -0.72 17.18 -7.00
CA SER A 330 -0.34 18.47 -7.59
C SER A 330 0.38 18.37 -8.93
N LEU A 331 1.05 17.23 -9.23
CA LEU A 331 1.78 17.04 -10.47
C LEU A 331 1.00 16.14 -11.44
N LYS A 332 0.82 16.60 -12.67
CA LYS A 332 -0.09 15.96 -13.63
C LYS A 332 0.58 14.89 -14.50
N THR A 333 1.89 15.00 -14.70
CA THR A 333 2.64 14.14 -15.63
C THR A 333 3.91 13.58 -14.99
N LEU A 334 4.36 12.40 -15.43
CA LEU A 334 5.65 11.84 -15.00
C LEU A 334 6.82 12.79 -15.32
N LYS A 335 6.72 13.57 -16.40
CA LYS A 335 7.74 14.57 -16.74
C LYS A 335 7.80 15.67 -15.68
N GLU A 336 6.67 16.18 -15.19
CA GLU A 336 6.63 17.14 -14.08
C GLU A 336 7.24 16.56 -12.81
N VAL A 337 6.98 15.28 -12.53
CA VAL A 337 7.60 14.56 -11.39
C VAL A 337 9.12 14.52 -11.52
N VAL A 338 9.65 14.13 -12.67
CA VAL A 338 11.11 14.08 -12.89
C VAL A 338 11.72 15.47 -12.82
N ILE A 339 11.06 16.50 -13.36
CA ILE A 339 11.48 17.90 -13.28
C ILE A 339 11.51 18.38 -11.82
N HIS A 340 10.50 18.03 -10.99
CA HIS A 340 10.50 18.35 -9.57
C HIS A 340 11.76 17.82 -8.87
N TYR A 341 12.11 16.55 -9.09
CA TYR A 341 13.35 15.98 -8.55
C TYR A 341 14.61 16.59 -9.18
N ASN A 342 14.58 16.90 -10.48
CA ASN A 342 15.70 17.55 -11.15
C ASN A 342 16.01 18.93 -10.54
N ASN A 343 14.99 19.63 -10.06
CA ASN A 343 15.10 20.90 -9.35
C ASN A 343 15.45 20.76 -7.86
N GLY A 344 15.60 19.53 -7.34
CA GLY A 344 15.95 19.27 -5.96
C GLY A 344 14.80 19.42 -4.97
N GLY A 345 13.55 19.14 -5.40
CA GLY A 345 12.39 19.22 -4.52
C GLY A 345 11.96 20.67 -4.20
N VAL A 346 12.47 21.65 -4.95
CA VAL A 346 12.15 23.07 -4.80
C VAL A 346 11.41 23.55 -6.04
N THR A 347 10.28 24.21 -5.86
CA THR A 347 9.53 24.84 -6.93
C THR A 347 8.89 26.12 -6.39
N PRO A 348 9.17 27.29 -6.96
CA PRO A 348 10.20 27.66 -7.94
C PRO A 348 11.60 27.83 -7.31
N ALA A 349 12.65 28.03 -8.14
CA ALA A 349 14.03 28.21 -7.69
C ALA A 349 14.27 29.39 -6.71
N THR A 350 13.31 30.30 -6.58
CA THR A 350 13.31 31.43 -5.65
C THR A 350 12.63 31.13 -4.32
N ALA A 351 12.06 29.93 -4.14
CA ALA A 351 11.44 29.56 -2.87
C ALA A 351 12.51 29.42 -1.77
N PRO A 352 12.20 29.74 -0.50
CA PRO A 352 13.08 29.47 0.63
C PRO A 352 13.44 27.98 0.69
N VAL A 353 14.64 27.67 1.17
CA VAL A 353 15.06 26.28 1.39
C VAL A 353 14.18 25.67 2.45
N ASN A 354 13.54 24.53 2.14
CA ASN A 354 12.76 23.75 3.10
C ASN A 354 13.74 23.08 4.12
N PRO A 355 13.74 23.48 5.40
CA PRO A 355 14.67 22.94 6.40
C PRO A 355 14.37 21.48 6.76
N TYR A 356 13.19 20.96 6.38
CA TYR A 356 12.77 19.59 6.66
C TYR A 356 12.99 18.66 5.46
N LEU A 357 13.56 19.17 4.36
CA LEU A 357 13.81 18.41 3.13
C LEU A 357 14.74 17.22 3.42
N SER A 358 14.39 16.03 2.96
CA SER A 358 15.23 14.84 3.12
C SER A 358 16.59 15.01 2.43
N GLY A 359 17.67 14.65 3.11
CA GLY A 359 19.05 14.95 2.67
C GLY A 359 19.48 14.35 1.31
N GLY A 360 18.73 13.36 0.79
CA GLY A 360 18.91 12.82 -0.57
C GLY A 360 18.34 13.70 -1.68
N ILE A 361 17.43 14.61 -1.35
CA ILE A 361 16.75 15.49 -2.31
C ILE A 361 17.60 16.72 -2.56
N ARG A 362 18.12 16.81 -3.79
CA ARG A 362 18.99 17.90 -4.26
C ARG A 362 18.98 17.92 -5.79
N PRO A 363 19.33 19.04 -6.47
CA PRO A 363 19.34 19.12 -7.92
C PRO A 363 20.11 17.97 -8.57
N LEU A 364 19.54 17.38 -9.63
CA LEU A 364 20.11 16.25 -10.35
C LEU A 364 20.95 16.73 -11.56
N ASN A 365 20.66 17.93 -12.07
CA ASN A 365 21.29 18.51 -13.28
C ASN A 365 21.15 17.61 -14.50
N LEU A 366 19.97 17.02 -14.68
CA LEU A 366 19.63 16.23 -15.87
C LEU A 366 19.33 17.16 -17.05
N LEU A 367 19.76 16.77 -18.23
CA LEU A 367 19.38 17.39 -19.50
C LEU A 367 17.96 16.94 -19.90
N ASP A 368 17.27 17.71 -20.74
CA ASP A 368 15.92 17.41 -21.21
C ASP A 368 15.79 15.98 -21.78
N LYS A 369 16.77 15.55 -22.58
CA LYS A 369 16.79 14.19 -23.12
C LYS A 369 16.89 13.12 -22.02
N GLN A 370 17.64 13.37 -20.96
CA GLN A 370 17.76 12.45 -19.82
C GLN A 370 16.47 12.39 -19.01
N ILE A 371 15.75 13.50 -18.89
CA ILE A 371 14.41 13.55 -18.31
C ILE A 371 13.45 12.65 -19.12
N ASP A 372 13.46 12.79 -20.46
CA ASP A 372 12.62 11.98 -21.33
C ASP A 372 13.01 10.48 -21.29
N ASP A 373 14.30 10.15 -21.19
CA ASP A 373 14.77 8.76 -21.01
C ASP A 373 14.27 8.17 -19.66
N LEU A 374 14.31 8.94 -18.56
CA LEU A 374 13.74 8.52 -17.25
C LEU A 374 12.23 8.30 -17.31
N VAL A 375 11.49 9.20 -17.95
CA VAL A 375 10.04 9.03 -18.13
C VAL A 375 9.74 7.74 -18.89
N ALA A 376 10.46 7.48 -19.98
CA ALA A 376 10.30 6.25 -20.75
C ALA A 376 10.58 4.98 -19.89
N PHE A 377 11.57 5.04 -18.99
CA PHE A 377 11.82 3.95 -18.05
C PHE A 377 10.65 3.76 -17.07
N LEU A 378 10.10 4.83 -16.51
CA LEU A 378 8.95 4.75 -15.60
C LEU A 378 7.72 4.13 -16.29
N GLU A 379 7.51 4.40 -17.57
CA GLU A 379 6.47 3.78 -18.38
C GLU A 379 6.67 2.26 -18.55
N ALA A 380 7.95 1.79 -18.64
CA ALA A 380 8.27 0.37 -18.73
C ALA A 380 7.94 -0.45 -17.46
N LEU A 381 7.63 0.23 -16.35
CA LEU A 381 7.18 -0.41 -15.09
C LEU A 381 5.69 -0.76 -15.09
N THR A 382 4.99 -0.52 -16.20
CA THR A 382 3.55 -0.79 -16.36
C THR A 382 3.34 -2.24 -16.78
N SER A 383 2.57 -2.97 -15.98
CA SER A 383 2.18 -4.35 -16.26
C SER A 383 1.19 -4.39 -17.42
N ASP A 384 1.29 -5.42 -18.28
CA ASP A 384 0.35 -5.62 -19.40
C ASP A 384 -1.07 -5.93 -18.91
N TYR A 385 -1.18 -6.41 -17.66
CA TYR A 385 -2.43 -6.79 -17.04
C TYR A 385 -2.43 -6.51 -15.53
N TYR A 386 -3.55 -6.05 -15.00
CA TYR A 386 -3.90 -6.08 -13.59
C TYR A 386 -5.33 -6.62 -13.42
N PRO A 387 -5.65 -7.30 -12.30
CA PRO A 387 -6.98 -7.86 -12.09
C PRO A 387 -8.02 -6.74 -12.08
N LYS A 388 -9.10 -6.93 -12.85
CA LYS A 388 -10.32 -6.13 -12.73
C LYS A 388 -11.36 -6.95 -12.00
N THR A 389 -12.23 -6.29 -11.25
CA THR A 389 -13.29 -6.95 -10.52
C THR A 389 -14.27 -7.60 -11.50
N GLN A 390 -14.70 -8.82 -11.22
CA GLN A 390 -15.78 -9.49 -11.95
C GLN A 390 -17.10 -9.18 -11.25
N VAL A 391 -17.57 -7.95 -11.33
CA VAL A 391 -18.97 -7.67 -10.98
C VAL A 391 -19.78 -8.34 -12.08
N ALA A 392 -20.35 -9.49 -11.78
CA ALA A 392 -21.33 -10.10 -12.66
C ALA A 392 -22.45 -9.09 -12.87
N ASP A 393 -22.63 -8.65 -14.11
CA ASP A 393 -23.75 -7.81 -14.58
C ASP A 393 -25.06 -8.53 -14.28
N SER A 394 -25.57 -8.45 -13.05
CA SER A 394 -26.87 -8.97 -12.66
C SER A 394 -28.03 -8.03 -13.06
N GLN A 395 -27.78 -7.06 -13.95
CA GLN A 395 -28.80 -6.09 -14.40
C GLN A 395 -29.09 -6.09 -15.91
N THR A 396 -28.74 -7.14 -16.66
CA THR A 396 -29.25 -7.28 -18.05
C THR A 396 -30.17 -8.48 -18.19
N GLY A 397 -31.29 -8.46 -17.47
CA GLY A 397 -32.37 -9.41 -17.60
C GLY A 397 -33.74 -8.73 -17.64
N GLY A 398 -34.11 -8.10 -18.75
CA GLY A 398 -35.44 -7.50 -18.87
C GLY A 398 -35.61 -6.66 -20.11
N ARG A 399 -35.42 -7.22 -21.31
CA ARG A 399 -36.14 -6.70 -22.47
C ARG A 399 -37.40 -7.53 -22.56
N HIS A 400 -38.52 -6.91 -22.25
CA HIS A 400 -39.83 -7.35 -22.70
C HIS A 400 -40.05 -6.86 -24.14
N GLU A 401 -40.46 -7.78 -24.96
CA GLU A 401 -41.00 -7.55 -26.29
C GLU A 401 -42.25 -6.62 -26.31
#